data_7a68c441ae53e49cc1d9f784d999b5d4
#
_entry.id   7a68c441ae53e49cc1d9f784d999b5d4
#
_cell.length_a   1.000
_cell.length_b   1.000
_cell.length_c   1.000
_cell.angle_alpha   90.00
_cell.angle_beta   90.00
_cell.angle_gamma   90.00
#
_symmetry.space_group_name_H-M   'P 1'
#
loop_
_entity.id
_entity.type
_entity.pdbx_description
1 polymer ?
#
loop_
_entity_poly.entity_id
_entity_poly.type
_entity_poly.pdbx_seq_one_letter_code
_entity_poly.pdbx_strand_id
1 'polypeptide(L)'
;MALKRYKPLRRTPLKHSPWNQAKQTHEKKKVKAGLSKPALIKELDKWFSYYVRLKNSDKNGYCRCISCGKVYFWKDIQNGHYMSRRYMSTRFAEDNCRPQCVACNIFNQGNIQMYRRALVRSIGEQRVDLIEVRARQESRNWSLFELKKMIDYYKKEVDRLLLERSLSL
;
A
#
# COMPACT_ATOMS: atom_id res chain seq x y z
N MET A 1 -34.79 -12.74 73.96
CA MET A 1 -35.32 -12.87 72.60
C MET A 1 -34.16 -13.04 71.62
N ALA A 2 -33.96 -14.22 71.06
CA ALA A 2 -32.85 -14.47 70.12
C ALA A 2 -33.27 -14.20 68.67
N LEU A 3 -32.55 -13.34 68.00
CA LEU A 3 -32.78 -13.00 66.59
C LEU A 3 -32.46 -14.19 65.65
N LYS A 4 -33.44 -14.67 64.92
CA LYS A 4 -33.29 -15.74 63.91
C LYS A 4 -32.36 -15.24 62.78
N ARG A 5 -31.21 -15.88 62.59
CA ARG A 5 -30.33 -15.60 61.48
C ARG A 5 -30.99 -15.98 60.12
N TYR A 6 -31.13 -15.03 59.23
CA TYR A 6 -31.62 -15.21 57.87
C TYR A 6 -30.59 -16.00 57.05
N LYS A 7 -30.97 -17.14 56.43
CA LYS A 7 -30.10 -17.92 55.53
C LYS A 7 -30.37 -17.39 54.10
N PRO A 8 -29.33 -16.93 53.37
CA PRO A 8 -29.52 -16.48 52.02
C PRO A 8 -29.86 -17.66 51.10
N LEU A 9 -30.82 -17.44 50.19
CA LEU A 9 -31.24 -18.40 49.19
C LEU A 9 -30.08 -18.74 48.23
N ARG A 10 -29.76 -20.04 48.07
CA ARG A 10 -28.80 -20.48 47.04
C ARG A 10 -29.37 -20.19 45.65
N ARG A 11 -28.67 -19.34 44.87
CA ARG A 11 -28.94 -19.14 43.43
C ARG A 11 -28.51 -20.39 42.69
N THR A 12 -29.43 -21.13 42.12
CA THR A 12 -29.11 -22.20 41.16
C THR A 12 -28.69 -21.55 39.81
N PRO A 13 -27.59 -21.95 39.22
CA PRO A 13 -27.20 -21.41 37.90
C PRO A 13 -28.24 -21.88 36.84
N LEU A 14 -28.80 -20.93 36.10
CA LEU A 14 -29.61 -21.24 34.92
C LEU A 14 -28.74 -21.90 33.87
N LYS A 15 -28.92 -23.21 33.65
CA LYS A 15 -28.15 -24.04 32.74
C LYS A 15 -28.37 -23.72 31.23
N HIS A 16 -29.37 -22.92 30.88
CA HIS A 16 -29.65 -22.59 29.50
C HIS A 16 -30.05 -21.10 29.37
N SER A 17 -29.06 -20.24 29.28
CA SER A 17 -29.29 -18.86 28.86
C SER A 17 -29.29 -18.77 27.33
N PRO A 18 -30.30 -18.15 26.68
CA PRO A 18 -30.31 -17.90 25.24
C PRO A 18 -29.07 -17.09 24.78
N TRP A 19 -28.44 -16.36 25.72
CA TRP A 19 -27.27 -15.53 25.49
C TRP A 19 -25.99 -16.36 25.19
N ASN A 20 -25.90 -17.58 25.72
CA ASN A 20 -24.73 -18.45 25.44
C ASN A 20 -24.85 -19.17 24.09
N GLN A 21 -26.04 -19.33 23.53
CA GLN A 21 -26.21 -19.86 22.17
C GLN A 21 -25.87 -18.82 21.11
N ALA A 22 -26.13 -17.51 21.36
CA ALA A 22 -25.77 -16.45 20.45
C ALA A 22 -24.25 -16.27 20.29
N LYS A 23 -23.45 -16.53 21.34
CA LYS A 23 -21.97 -16.47 21.25
C LYS A 23 -21.36 -17.60 20.41
N GLN A 24 -21.96 -18.79 20.40
CA GLN A 24 -21.47 -19.91 19.60
C GLN A 24 -21.76 -19.79 18.10
N THR A 25 -22.78 -19.02 17.71
CA THR A 25 -23.10 -18.78 16.29
C THR A 25 -22.25 -17.68 15.66
N HIS A 26 -21.68 -16.76 16.44
CA HIS A 26 -20.79 -15.72 15.93
C HIS A 26 -19.36 -16.20 15.62
N GLU A 27 -18.90 -17.28 16.25
CA GLU A 27 -17.56 -17.82 15.97
C GLU A 27 -17.47 -18.65 14.68
N LYS A 28 -18.58 -19.16 14.14
CA LYS A 28 -18.58 -20.04 12.96
C LYS A 28 -18.67 -19.34 11.60
N LYS A 29 -18.70 -17.99 11.54
CA LYS A 29 -18.71 -17.23 10.29
C LYS A 29 -17.42 -16.41 10.06
N LYS A 30 -16.25 -16.93 10.37
CA LYS A 30 -14.99 -16.53 9.68
C LYS A 30 -14.89 -17.29 8.35
N VAL A 31 -15.90 -17.19 7.52
CA VAL A 31 -15.77 -17.48 6.09
C VAL A 31 -14.77 -16.48 5.53
N LYS A 32 -13.75 -16.95 4.82
CA LYS A 32 -12.69 -16.22 4.12
C LYS A 32 -13.23 -14.91 3.52
N ALA A 33 -13.34 -13.88 4.35
CA ALA A 33 -13.65 -12.54 3.86
C ALA A 33 -12.48 -12.12 3.00
N GLY A 34 -12.72 -11.89 1.71
CA GLY A 34 -11.71 -11.35 0.80
C GLY A 34 -11.08 -10.11 1.42
N LEU A 35 -9.83 -9.82 1.09
CA LEU A 35 -9.09 -8.67 1.61
C LEU A 35 -9.96 -7.40 1.48
N SER A 36 -10.02 -6.61 2.55
CA SER A 36 -10.70 -5.32 2.52
C SER A 36 -10.05 -4.38 1.50
N LYS A 37 -10.78 -3.38 1.00
CA LYS A 37 -10.23 -2.42 0.03
C LYS A 37 -8.95 -1.73 0.51
N PRO A 38 -8.83 -1.25 1.78
CA PRO A 38 -7.58 -0.71 2.29
C PRO A 38 -6.43 -1.73 2.28
N ALA A 39 -6.71 -3.01 2.57
CA ALA A 39 -5.70 -4.06 2.53
C ALA A 39 -5.21 -4.33 1.10
N LEU A 40 -6.12 -4.32 0.10
CA LEU A 40 -5.76 -4.45 -1.32
C LEU A 40 -4.93 -3.25 -1.79
N ILE A 41 -5.27 -2.02 -1.39
CA ILE A 41 -4.49 -0.83 -1.71
C ILE A 41 -3.07 -0.95 -1.13
N LYS A 42 -2.94 -1.40 0.12
CA LYS A 42 -1.63 -1.62 0.76
C LYS A 42 -0.80 -2.69 0.04
N GLU A 43 -1.44 -3.78 -0.39
CA GLU A 43 -0.78 -4.83 -1.16
C GLU A 43 -0.35 -4.32 -2.53
N LEU A 44 -1.21 -3.55 -3.21
CA LEU A 44 -0.88 -2.92 -4.48
C LEU A 44 0.29 -1.93 -4.35
N ASP A 45 0.31 -1.08 -3.31
CA ASP A 45 1.44 -0.18 -3.03
C ASP A 45 2.77 -0.95 -2.93
N LYS A 46 2.77 -2.12 -2.29
CA LYS A 46 3.95 -2.97 -2.16
C LYS A 46 4.46 -3.44 -3.53
N TRP A 47 3.59 -4.08 -4.33
CA TRP A 47 3.98 -4.64 -5.62
C TRP A 47 4.31 -3.57 -6.66
N PHE A 48 3.54 -2.49 -6.69
CA PHE A 48 3.84 -1.34 -7.53
C PHE A 48 5.18 -0.67 -7.16
N SER A 49 5.48 -0.57 -5.85
CA SER A 49 6.79 -0.07 -5.39
C SER A 49 7.95 -0.95 -5.85
N TYR A 50 7.82 -2.27 -5.79
CA TYR A 50 8.84 -3.19 -6.29
C TYR A 50 9.03 -3.02 -7.80
N TYR A 51 7.92 -2.99 -8.55
CA TYR A 51 7.93 -2.79 -9.99
C TYR A 51 8.65 -1.50 -10.39
N VAL A 52 8.28 -0.35 -9.81
CA VAL A 52 8.90 0.95 -10.15
C VAL A 52 10.41 0.93 -9.91
N ARG A 53 10.84 0.38 -8.79
CA ARG A 53 12.27 0.30 -8.46
C ARG A 53 13.03 -0.63 -9.39
N LEU A 54 12.50 -1.81 -9.65
CA LEU A 54 13.10 -2.76 -10.57
C LEU A 54 13.09 -2.23 -12.01
N LYS A 55 11.98 -1.69 -12.50
CA LYS A 55 11.89 -1.14 -13.85
C LYS A 55 12.95 -0.06 -14.13
N ASN A 56 13.27 0.75 -13.13
CA ASN A 56 14.24 1.83 -13.23
C ASN A 56 15.66 1.44 -12.75
N SER A 57 15.91 0.16 -12.49
CA SER A 57 17.26 -0.34 -12.18
C SER A 57 17.98 -0.85 -13.43
N ASP A 58 19.29 -0.86 -13.37
CA ASP A 58 20.14 -1.54 -14.35
C ASP A 58 20.05 -3.08 -14.19
N LYS A 59 20.82 -3.80 -15.01
CA LYS A 59 20.90 -5.27 -14.97
C LYS A 59 21.41 -5.84 -13.64
N ASN A 60 22.15 -5.04 -12.87
CA ASN A 60 22.70 -5.42 -11.57
C ASN A 60 21.78 -5.00 -10.40
N GLY A 61 20.60 -4.43 -10.68
CA GLY A 61 19.63 -3.99 -9.69
C GLY A 61 19.90 -2.61 -9.08
N TYR A 62 20.81 -1.81 -9.64
CA TYR A 62 21.09 -0.46 -9.15
C TYR A 62 20.26 0.59 -9.86
N CYS A 63 19.69 1.52 -9.12
CA CYS A 63 18.91 2.65 -9.64
C CYS A 63 19.32 3.97 -9.03
N ARG A 64 19.08 5.05 -9.77
CA ARG A 64 19.39 6.41 -9.34
C ARG A 64 18.21 7.06 -8.65
N CYS A 65 18.48 7.78 -7.55
CA CYS A 65 17.50 8.66 -6.95
C CYS A 65 17.16 9.78 -7.95
N ILE A 66 15.88 9.94 -8.26
CA ILE A 66 15.39 10.97 -9.20
C ILE A 66 15.81 12.39 -8.78
N SER A 67 15.85 12.68 -7.48
CA SER A 67 16.07 14.03 -6.94
C SER A 67 17.55 14.37 -6.78
N CYS A 68 18.41 13.45 -6.28
CA CYS A 68 19.82 13.75 -5.99
C CYS A 68 20.81 12.99 -6.86
N GLY A 69 20.38 12.06 -7.69
CA GLY A 69 21.23 11.29 -8.59
C GLY A 69 22.09 10.19 -7.94
N LYS A 70 22.12 10.07 -6.61
CA LYS A 70 22.87 9.00 -5.92
C LYS A 70 22.31 7.64 -6.29
N VAL A 71 23.20 6.64 -6.38
CA VAL A 71 22.89 5.28 -6.80
C VAL A 71 22.68 4.40 -5.57
N TYR A 72 21.65 3.53 -5.64
CA TYR A 72 21.29 2.60 -4.59
C TYR A 72 20.87 1.27 -5.20
N PHE A 73 21.05 0.18 -4.47
CA PHE A 73 20.43 -1.08 -4.83
C PHE A 73 18.89 -0.97 -4.71
N TRP A 74 18.15 -1.66 -5.56
CA TRP A 74 16.69 -1.50 -5.65
C TRP A 74 15.94 -1.80 -4.34
N LYS A 75 16.53 -2.62 -3.44
CA LYS A 75 15.94 -2.89 -2.11
C LYS A 75 16.15 -1.72 -1.14
N ASP A 76 17.21 -0.92 -1.31
CA ASP A 76 17.61 0.15 -0.40
C ASP A 76 17.07 1.53 -0.79
N ILE A 77 16.33 1.60 -1.89
CA ILE A 77 15.69 2.82 -2.37
C ILE A 77 14.16 2.70 -2.26
N GLN A 78 13.47 3.81 -2.23
CA GLN A 78 12.01 3.87 -2.12
C GLN A 78 11.35 4.23 -3.44
N ASN A 79 10.05 3.92 -3.57
CA ASN A 79 9.21 4.47 -4.63
C ASN A 79 8.75 5.87 -4.21
N GLY A 80 9.38 6.90 -4.74
CA GLY A 80 8.98 8.29 -4.57
C GLY A 80 7.79 8.64 -5.48
N HIS A 81 6.86 9.45 -4.96
CA HIS A 81 5.72 9.96 -5.71
C HIS A 81 5.88 11.46 -5.90
N TYR A 82 5.82 11.95 -7.15
CA TYR A 82 5.78 13.38 -7.42
C TYR A 82 4.53 14.02 -6.84
N MET A 83 3.36 13.59 -7.29
CA MET A 83 2.08 13.92 -6.65
C MET A 83 1.78 12.89 -5.56
N SER A 84 1.48 13.37 -4.35
CA SER A 84 1.31 12.55 -3.14
C SER A 84 0.35 11.36 -3.34
N ARG A 85 0.61 10.25 -2.62
CA ARG A 85 -0.26 9.05 -2.58
C ARG A 85 -1.72 9.32 -2.17
N ARG A 86 -2.03 10.48 -1.61
CA ARG A 86 -3.42 10.88 -1.31
C ARG A 86 -4.27 11.01 -2.58
N TYR A 87 -3.65 11.33 -3.71
CA TYR A 87 -4.33 11.45 -5.00
C TYR A 87 -4.44 10.08 -5.67
N MET A 88 -5.60 9.44 -5.53
CA MET A 88 -5.82 8.09 -6.05
C MET A 88 -5.78 8.00 -7.57
N SER A 89 -6.04 9.11 -8.28
CA SER A 89 -5.93 9.21 -9.75
C SER A 89 -4.50 9.02 -10.27
N THR A 90 -3.50 9.40 -9.48
CA THR A 90 -2.08 9.34 -9.86
C THR A 90 -1.24 8.39 -9.00
N ARG A 91 -1.82 7.79 -7.93
CA ARG A 91 -1.09 6.96 -6.97
C ARG A 91 -0.36 5.79 -7.62
N PHE A 92 -0.97 5.16 -8.62
CA PHE A 92 -0.41 4.02 -9.35
C PHE A 92 -0.06 4.36 -10.80
N ALA A 93 0.13 5.65 -11.10
CA ALA A 93 0.59 6.11 -12.40
C ALA A 93 2.12 6.03 -12.47
N GLU A 94 2.65 5.31 -13.45
CA GLU A 94 4.10 5.14 -13.61
C GLU A 94 4.83 6.46 -13.81
N ASP A 95 4.22 7.39 -14.56
CA ASP A 95 4.79 8.72 -14.79
C ASP A 95 4.94 9.54 -13.51
N ASN A 96 4.10 9.27 -12.51
CA ASN A 96 4.14 9.94 -11.20
C ASN A 96 5.22 9.37 -10.25
N CYS A 97 5.82 8.23 -10.58
CA CYS A 97 6.61 7.46 -9.64
C CYS A 97 8.02 7.18 -10.17
N ARG A 98 9.03 7.41 -9.34
CA ARG A 98 10.46 7.11 -9.63
C ARG A 98 11.17 6.65 -8.36
N PRO A 99 12.29 5.92 -8.50
CA PRO A 99 13.14 5.62 -7.35
C PRO A 99 13.63 6.90 -6.69
N GLN A 100 13.50 6.98 -5.37
CA GLN A 100 13.94 8.12 -4.56
C GLN A 100 14.53 7.63 -3.24
N CYS A 101 15.71 8.13 -2.86
CA CYS A 101 16.37 7.72 -1.63
C CYS A 101 15.64 8.25 -0.40
N VAL A 102 15.83 7.60 0.74
CA VAL A 102 15.21 7.95 2.03
C VAL A 102 15.45 9.42 2.40
N ALA A 103 16.68 9.92 2.19
CA ALA A 103 17.02 11.31 2.46
C ALA A 103 16.16 12.30 1.67
N CYS A 104 15.97 12.06 0.36
CA CYS A 104 15.14 12.92 -0.47
C CYS A 104 13.63 12.72 -0.24
N ASN A 105 13.21 11.45 -0.10
CA ASN A 105 11.77 11.13 -0.02
C ASN A 105 11.16 11.46 1.35
N ILE A 106 11.89 11.17 2.43
CA ILE A 106 11.37 11.36 3.79
C ILE A 106 11.93 12.64 4.41
N PHE A 107 13.25 12.73 4.60
CA PHE A 107 13.84 13.82 5.36
C PHE A 107 13.75 15.16 4.64
N ASN A 108 13.79 15.20 3.31
CA ASN A 108 13.59 16.40 2.50
C ASN A 108 12.16 16.49 1.93
N GLN A 109 11.16 15.90 2.59
CA GLN A 109 9.74 16.03 2.25
C GLN A 109 9.44 15.77 0.75
N GLY A 110 10.10 14.77 0.16
CA GLY A 110 9.97 14.44 -1.26
C GLY A 110 10.91 15.21 -2.19
N ASN A 111 11.60 16.24 -1.70
CA ASN A 111 12.50 17.10 -2.51
C ASN A 111 11.85 17.49 -3.86
N ILE A 112 10.61 18.01 -3.79
CA ILE A 112 9.68 18.14 -4.92
C ILE A 112 10.24 18.99 -6.05
N GLN A 113 10.98 20.06 -5.74
CA GLN A 113 11.55 20.93 -6.78
C GLN A 113 12.56 20.18 -7.66
N MET A 114 13.48 19.42 -7.03
CA MET A 114 14.46 18.62 -7.77
C MET A 114 13.80 17.44 -8.47
N TYR A 115 12.77 16.85 -7.84
CA TYR A 115 11.96 15.81 -8.45
C TYR A 115 11.31 16.33 -9.74
N ARG A 116 10.56 17.47 -9.68
CA ARG A 116 9.91 18.05 -10.86
C ARG A 116 10.92 18.33 -11.98
N ARG A 117 12.05 18.98 -11.67
CA ARG A 117 13.10 19.26 -12.66
C ARG A 117 13.60 18.00 -13.37
N ALA A 118 13.85 16.95 -12.62
CA ALA A 118 14.31 15.69 -13.18
C ALA A 118 13.21 14.95 -13.95
N LEU A 119 11.97 15.02 -13.48
CA LEU A 119 10.83 14.43 -14.15
C LEU A 119 10.54 15.12 -15.49
N VAL A 120 10.56 16.46 -15.53
CA VAL A 120 10.43 17.24 -16.78
C VAL A 120 11.52 16.84 -17.79
N ARG A 121 12.76 16.70 -17.36
CA ARG A 121 13.83 16.19 -18.26
C ARG A 121 13.59 14.80 -18.78
N SER A 122 12.91 13.95 -17.99
CA SER A 122 12.67 12.54 -18.32
C SER A 122 11.47 12.33 -19.25
N ILE A 123 10.37 13.04 -19.02
CA ILE A 123 9.09 12.77 -19.71
C ILE A 123 8.48 14.01 -20.40
N GLY A 124 9.13 15.16 -20.29
CA GLY A 124 8.63 16.42 -20.84
C GLY A 124 7.67 17.17 -19.93
N GLU A 125 7.63 18.51 -20.06
CA GLU A 125 6.83 19.39 -19.20
C GLU A 125 5.34 19.13 -19.32
N GLN A 126 4.81 19.01 -20.52
CA GLN A 126 3.38 18.74 -20.76
C GLN A 126 2.87 17.50 -20.02
N ARG A 127 3.66 16.41 -19.98
CA ARG A 127 3.26 15.18 -19.25
C ARG A 127 3.29 15.40 -17.73
N VAL A 128 4.22 16.19 -17.22
CA VAL A 128 4.28 16.55 -15.80
C VAL A 128 3.07 17.40 -15.41
N ASP A 129 2.71 18.39 -16.21
CA ASP A 129 1.54 19.25 -15.98
C ASP A 129 0.24 18.42 -16.03
N LEU A 130 0.11 17.44 -16.93
CA LEU A 130 -1.01 16.52 -16.96
C LEU A 130 -1.11 15.67 -15.67
N ILE A 131 0.01 15.24 -15.09
CA ILE A 131 0.01 14.53 -13.80
C ILE A 131 -0.54 15.45 -12.70
N GLU A 132 -0.13 16.72 -12.68
CA GLU A 132 -0.61 17.70 -11.69
C GLU A 132 -2.10 17.98 -11.83
N VAL A 133 -2.58 18.17 -13.06
CA VAL A 133 -4.01 18.37 -13.36
C VAL A 133 -4.83 17.17 -12.92
N ARG A 134 -4.44 15.96 -13.34
CA ARG A 134 -5.11 14.71 -12.96
C ARG A 134 -5.15 14.51 -11.45
N ALA A 135 -4.06 14.79 -10.75
CA ALA A 135 -4.02 14.66 -9.30
C ALA A 135 -5.04 15.58 -8.60
N ARG A 136 -5.22 16.81 -9.09
CA ARG A 136 -6.06 17.82 -8.44
C ARG A 136 -7.52 17.78 -8.87
N GLN A 137 -7.79 17.43 -10.12
CA GLN A 137 -9.13 17.52 -10.72
C GLN A 137 -9.84 16.17 -10.82
N GLU A 138 -9.10 15.05 -10.90
CA GLU A 138 -9.69 13.74 -11.01
C GLU A 138 -9.79 13.03 -9.65
N SER A 139 -10.98 12.54 -9.31
CA SER A 139 -11.16 11.56 -8.24
C SER A 139 -11.19 10.16 -8.82
N ARG A 140 -10.47 9.21 -8.21
CA ARG A 140 -10.47 7.80 -8.62
C ARG A 140 -10.87 6.90 -7.46
N ASN A 141 -11.93 6.16 -7.66
CA ASN A 141 -12.41 5.17 -6.71
C ASN A 141 -12.28 3.76 -7.31
N TRP A 142 -11.14 3.10 -7.10
CA TRP A 142 -10.86 1.76 -7.61
C TRP A 142 -11.83 0.73 -7.04
N SER A 143 -12.40 -0.14 -7.87
CA SER A 143 -13.14 -1.31 -7.46
C SER A 143 -12.22 -2.40 -6.91
N LEU A 144 -12.77 -3.35 -6.13
CA LEU A 144 -11.98 -4.48 -5.62
C LEU A 144 -11.43 -5.34 -6.76
N PHE A 145 -12.16 -5.44 -7.86
CA PHE A 145 -11.74 -6.19 -9.05
C PHE A 145 -10.55 -5.52 -9.74
N GLU A 146 -10.59 -4.21 -9.97
CA GLU A 146 -9.48 -3.45 -10.56
C GLU A 146 -8.22 -3.56 -9.71
N LEU A 147 -8.34 -3.40 -8.36
CA LEU A 147 -7.21 -3.53 -7.45
C LEU A 147 -6.57 -4.92 -7.53
N LYS A 148 -7.37 -5.99 -7.55
CA LYS A 148 -6.86 -7.37 -7.69
C LYS A 148 -6.16 -7.56 -9.03
N LYS A 149 -6.74 -7.10 -10.13
CA LYS A 149 -6.11 -7.16 -11.46
C LYS A 149 -4.76 -6.44 -11.50
N MET A 150 -4.68 -5.25 -10.90
CA MET A 150 -3.43 -4.49 -10.84
C MET A 150 -2.37 -5.21 -9.98
N ILE A 151 -2.77 -5.79 -8.85
CA ILE A 151 -1.87 -6.59 -8.00
C ILE A 151 -1.30 -7.77 -8.79
N ASP A 152 -2.15 -8.54 -9.46
CA ASP A 152 -1.72 -9.69 -10.25
C ASP A 152 -0.80 -9.29 -11.41
N TYR A 153 -1.09 -8.16 -12.07
CA TYR A 153 -0.25 -7.60 -13.12
C TYR A 153 1.14 -7.23 -12.58
N TYR A 154 1.22 -6.45 -11.50
CA TYR A 154 2.52 -6.01 -10.98
C TYR A 154 3.31 -7.15 -10.32
N LYS A 155 2.65 -8.18 -9.76
CA LYS A 155 3.33 -9.41 -9.33
C LYS A 155 4.08 -10.06 -10.49
N LYS A 156 3.37 -10.32 -11.60
CA LYS A 156 3.96 -10.93 -12.80
C LYS A 156 5.10 -10.09 -13.37
N GLU A 157 4.94 -8.77 -13.43
CA GLU A 157 5.98 -7.88 -13.91
C GLU A 157 7.21 -7.85 -13.00
N VAL A 158 7.03 -7.89 -11.68
CA VAL A 158 8.13 -8.01 -10.72
C VAL A 158 8.87 -9.32 -10.92
N ASP A 159 8.16 -10.45 -11.00
CA ASP A 159 8.76 -11.78 -11.20
C ASP A 159 9.55 -11.81 -12.53
N ARG A 160 8.99 -11.25 -13.62
CA ARG A 160 9.65 -11.13 -14.92
C ARG A 160 10.96 -10.33 -14.81
N LEU A 161 10.92 -9.15 -14.17
CA LEU A 161 12.08 -8.28 -14.03
C LEU A 161 13.17 -8.88 -13.13
N LEU A 162 12.79 -9.62 -12.10
CA LEU A 162 13.74 -10.34 -11.24
C LEU A 162 14.45 -11.45 -12.03
N LEU A 163 13.69 -12.24 -12.80
CA LEU A 163 14.24 -13.29 -13.64
C LEU A 163 15.21 -12.73 -14.69
N GLU A 164 14.81 -11.69 -15.43
CA GLU A 164 15.63 -11.04 -16.46
C GLU A 164 16.98 -10.52 -15.92
N ARG A 165 17.03 -10.16 -14.63
CA ARG A 165 18.22 -9.60 -13.99
C ARG A 165 18.96 -10.60 -13.09
N SER A 166 18.48 -11.83 -12.99
CA SER A 166 18.99 -12.84 -12.04
C SER A 166 19.02 -12.32 -10.59
N LEU A 167 18.00 -11.55 -10.21
CA LEU A 167 17.81 -11.00 -8.86
C LEU A 167 16.76 -11.80 -8.09
N SER A 168 16.76 -11.68 -6.76
CA SER A 168 15.72 -12.24 -5.86
C SER A 168 15.02 -11.16 -5.04
N LEU A 169 13.80 -11.45 -4.56
CA LEU A 169 13.06 -10.59 -3.64
C LEU A 169 13.76 -10.44 -2.28
#